data_d0a71c7659fc4e21bba400b6a4e3c3c0
#
_entry.id   d0a71c7659fc4e21bba400b6a4e3c3c0
#
_cell.length_a   1.000
_cell.length_b   1.000
_cell.length_c   1.000
_cell.angle_alpha   90.00
_cell.angle_beta   90.00
_cell.angle_gamma   90.00
#
_symmetry.space_group_name_H-M   'P 1'
#
loop_
_entity.id
_entity.type
_entity.pdbx_description
1 polymer ?
#
loop_
_entity_poly.entity_id
_entity_poly.type
_entity_poly.pdbx_seq_one_letter_code
_entity_poly.pdbx_strand_id
1 'polypeptide(L)'
;MPSLIRIFGQTVDESLLEAGRIDGCTEWQLFRKIKLPLISSTVTINVILAVISGLKAFDYSFIMTNGGPGKSTKTLMFQVYETAFNDMKMGRASAFSVLAFAFIIVITVIMLLYMNKREVEL
;
A
#
# COMPACT_ATOMS: atom_id res chain seq x y z
N MET A 1 -5.59 16.56 13.85
CA MET A 1 -4.33 15.80 14.01
C MET A 1 -4.26 14.90 15.26
N PRO A 2 -4.85 15.25 16.42
CA PRO A 2 -4.80 14.34 17.58
C PRO A 2 -5.57 13.02 17.41
N SER A 3 -6.56 12.97 16.53
CA SER A 3 -7.36 11.77 16.27
C SER A 3 -6.62 10.66 15.53
N LEU A 4 -5.71 11.00 14.63
CA LEU A 4 -4.90 10.01 13.91
C LEU A 4 -3.87 9.34 14.82
N ILE A 5 -3.27 10.08 15.72
CA ILE A 5 -2.34 9.55 16.73
C ILE A 5 -3.07 8.60 17.68
N ARG A 6 -4.33 8.86 18.00
CA ARG A 6 -5.16 7.98 18.81
C ARG A 6 -5.49 6.67 18.11
N ILE A 7 -5.80 6.70 16.82
CA ILE A 7 -6.09 5.49 16.03
C ILE A 7 -4.84 4.60 15.89
N PHE A 8 -3.67 5.20 15.70
CA PHE A 8 -2.39 4.46 15.69
C PHE A 8 -1.99 3.96 17.08
N GLY A 9 -2.42 4.63 18.15
CA GLY A 9 -2.17 4.20 19.53
C GLY A 9 -3.05 3.04 20.00
N GLN A 10 -4.22 2.83 19.41
CA GLN A 10 -5.14 1.75 19.76
C GLN A 10 -4.74 0.38 19.22
N THR A 11 -3.83 0.33 18.26
CA THR A 11 -3.27 -0.94 17.73
C THR A 11 -2.13 -1.48 18.58
N VAL A 12 -1.59 -0.69 19.50
CA VAL A 12 -0.60 -1.14 20.47
C VAL A 12 -1.33 -1.44 21.77
N ASP A 13 -1.33 -2.68 22.20
CA ASP A 13 -1.95 -3.12 23.43
C ASP A 13 -1.33 -2.32 24.59
N GLU A 14 -2.14 -1.50 25.25
CA GLU A 14 -1.69 -0.62 26.34
C GLU A 14 -1.06 -1.43 27.48
N SER A 15 -1.49 -2.68 27.65
CA SER A 15 -0.94 -3.63 28.59
C SER A 15 0.55 -3.94 28.36
N LEU A 16 1.00 -3.99 27.11
CA LEU A 16 2.41 -4.19 26.76
C LEU A 16 3.28 -2.98 27.12
N LEU A 17 2.70 -1.78 27.02
CA LEU A 17 3.39 -0.54 27.40
C LEU A 17 3.51 -0.40 28.90
N GLU A 18 2.46 -0.79 29.64
CA GLU A 18 2.48 -0.81 31.10
C GLU A 18 3.47 -1.84 31.65
N ALA A 19 3.50 -3.03 31.06
CA ALA A 19 4.48 -4.06 31.43
C ALA A 19 5.92 -3.58 31.22
N GLY A 20 6.20 -2.93 30.08
CA GLY A 20 7.53 -2.36 29.81
C GLY A 20 7.92 -1.21 30.76
N ARG A 21 6.95 -0.43 31.25
CA ARG A 21 7.18 0.60 32.29
C ARG A 21 7.50 -0.01 33.65
N ILE A 22 6.83 -1.11 34.00
CA ILE A 22 7.10 -1.85 35.26
C ILE A 22 8.50 -2.46 35.25
N ASP A 23 8.99 -2.91 34.08
CA ASP A 23 10.35 -3.42 33.88
C ASP A 23 11.43 -2.33 33.84
N GLY A 24 11.07 -1.07 34.05
CA GLY A 24 12.01 0.06 34.17
C GLY A 24 12.52 0.59 32.82
N CYS A 25 11.87 0.27 31.70
CA CYS A 25 12.23 0.82 30.40
C CYS A 25 11.92 2.32 30.31
N THR A 26 12.86 3.09 29.74
CA THR A 26 12.61 4.49 29.43
C THR A 26 11.61 4.63 28.28
N GLU A 27 10.87 5.75 28.21
CA GLU A 27 9.90 6.02 27.12
C GLU A 27 10.52 5.85 25.72
N TRP A 28 11.80 6.18 25.57
CA TRP A 28 12.54 5.98 24.32
C TRP A 28 12.79 4.51 23.97
N GLN A 29 13.07 3.70 24.98
CA GLN A 29 13.24 2.24 24.82
C GLN A 29 11.91 1.55 24.50
N LEU A 30 10.82 1.97 25.16
CA LEU A 30 9.46 1.55 24.85
C LEU A 30 9.06 1.87 23.41
N PHE A 31 9.37 3.08 22.96
CA PHE A 31 9.10 3.49 21.58
C PHE A 31 9.86 2.64 20.58
N ARG A 32 11.16 2.45 20.80
CA ARG A 32 12.02 1.77 19.82
C ARG A 32 11.87 0.24 19.82
N LYS A 33 11.64 -0.37 20.99
CA LYS A 33 11.61 -1.83 21.14
C LYS A 33 10.21 -2.43 21.04
N ILE A 34 9.18 -1.67 21.37
CA ILE A 34 7.81 -2.17 21.43
C ILE A 34 6.93 -1.48 20.40
N LYS A 35 6.86 -0.15 20.40
CA LYS A 35 5.96 0.58 19.48
C LYS A 35 6.39 0.49 18.02
N LEU A 36 7.67 0.64 17.75
CA LEU A 36 8.19 0.71 16.39
C LEU A 36 8.01 -0.61 15.62
N PRO A 37 8.31 -1.80 16.18
CA PRO A 37 8.08 -3.06 15.46
C PRO A 37 6.59 -3.39 15.30
N LEU A 38 5.74 -3.08 16.28
CA LEU A 38 4.28 -3.29 16.14
C LEU A 38 3.66 -2.40 15.06
N ILE A 39 4.10 -1.14 14.98
CA ILE A 39 3.62 -0.21 13.96
C ILE A 39 4.16 -0.59 12.58
N SER A 40 5.37 -1.15 12.48
CA SER A 40 5.97 -1.51 11.21
C SER A 40 5.12 -2.52 10.43
N SER A 41 4.58 -3.53 11.10
CA SER A 41 3.69 -4.52 10.46
C SER A 41 2.43 -3.87 9.87
N THR A 42 1.79 -2.99 10.61
CA THR A 42 0.61 -2.25 10.13
C THR A 42 0.94 -1.30 8.97
N VAL A 43 2.08 -0.62 9.04
CA VAL A 43 2.56 0.26 7.96
C VAL A 43 2.85 -0.55 6.71
N THR A 44 3.46 -1.73 6.84
CA THR A 44 3.73 -2.64 5.72
C THR A 44 2.45 -2.98 4.95
N ILE A 45 1.42 -3.42 5.66
CA ILE A 45 0.13 -3.77 5.05
C ILE A 45 -0.49 -2.55 4.35
N ASN A 46 -0.50 -1.39 5.00
CA ASN A 46 -1.06 -0.15 4.43
C ASN A 46 -0.30 0.31 3.18
N VAL A 47 1.03 0.23 3.17
CA VAL A 47 1.84 0.60 2.00
C VAL A 47 1.56 -0.34 0.83
N ILE A 48 1.47 -1.65 1.08
CA ILE A 48 1.14 -2.64 0.05
C ILE A 48 -0.24 -2.35 -0.54
N LEU A 49 -1.25 -2.13 0.30
CA LEU A 49 -2.60 -1.79 -0.14
C LEU A 49 -2.63 -0.48 -0.93
N ALA A 50 -1.89 0.53 -0.51
CA ALA A 50 -1.79 1.82 -1.20
C ALA A 50 -1.16 1.66 -2.60
N VAL A 51 -0.11 0.85 -2.73
CA VAL A 51 0.55 0.59 -4.02
C VAL A 51 -0.40 -0.17 -4.96
N ILE A 52 -1.05 -1.23 -4.48
CA ILE A 52 -2.01 -1.98 -5.28
C ILE A 52 -3.17 -1.09 -5.73
N SER A 53 -3.72 -0.28 -4.83
CA SER A 53 -4.80 0.65 -5.13
C SER A 53 -4.37 1.71 -6.14
N GLY A 54 -3.16 2.25 -6.01
CA GLY A 54 -2.61 3.22 -6.95
C GLY A 54 -2.43 2.65 -8.36
N LEU A 55 -1.93 1.42 -8.47
CA LEU A 55 -1.75 0.74 -9.76
C LEU A 55 -3.08 0.39 -10.43
N LYS A 56 -4.12 0.13 -9.64
CA LYS A 56 -5.47 -0.13 -10.13
C LYS A 56 -6.32 1.14 -10.32
N ALA A 57 -5.81 2.30 -9.96
CA ALA A 57 -6.56 3.55 -10.03
C ALA A 57 -7.01 3.84 -11.47
N PHE A 58 -8.28 3.62 -11.73
CA PHE A 58 -8.94 3.91 -13.01
C PHE A 58 -9.93 5.06 -12.85
N ASP A 59 -10.72 5.02 -11.76
CA ASP A 59 -11.87 5.88 -11.56
C ASP A 59 -11.52 7.37 -11.57
N TYR A 60 -10.45 7.74 -10.87
CA TYR A 60 -10.00 9.12 -10.82
C TYR A 60 -9.57 9.66 -12.19
N SER A 61 -8.79 8.86 -12.93
CA SER A 61 -8.34 9.25 -14.27
C SER A 61 -9.48 9.31 -15.27
N PHE A 62 -10.45 8.41 -15.16
CA PHE A 62 -11.60 8.36 -16.06
C PHE A 62 -12.62 9.48 -15.77
N ILE A 63 -13.01 9.64 -14.50
CA ILE A 63 -14.09 10.57 -14.12
C ILE A 63 -13.60 12.03 -14.17
N MET A 64 -12.39 12.29 -13.65
CA MET A 64 -11.92 13.67 -13.49
C MET A 64 -11.28 14.25 -14.75
N THR A 65 -10.52 13.48 -15.48
CA THR A 65 -9.67 14.00 -16.56
C THR A 65 -9.89 13.33 -17.91
N ASN A 66 -10.60 12.21 -17.94
CA ASN A 66 -10.74 11.36 -19.14
C ASN A 66 -9.40 11.10 -19.87
N GLY A 67 -8.34 10.95 -19.05
CA GLY A 67 -6.96 10.74 -19.54
C GLY A 67 -6.19 12.01 -19.93
N GLY A 68 -6.80 13.21 -19.82
CA GLY A 68 -6.21 14.49 -20.25
C GLY A 68 -5.41 15.24 -19.16
N PRO A 69 -4.70 16.32 -19.51
CA PRO A 69 -4.40 16.76 -20.87
C PRO A 69 -3.38 15.88 -21.60
N GLY A 70 -3.61 15.68 -22.87
CA GLY A 70 -2.74 14.89 -23.74
C GLY A 70 -2.81 13.37 -23.50
N LYS A 71 -2.23 12.79 -22.57
CA LYS A 71 -2.26 11.38 -22.09
C LYS A 71 -1.57 11.28 -20.74
N SER A 72 -1.31 12.41 -20.10
CA SER A 72 -0.46 12.50 -18.91
C SER A 72 -1.06 11.85 -17.66
N THR A 73 -2.39 11.70 -17.61
CA THR A 73 -3.10 11.10 -16.48
C THR A 73 -3.62 9.68 -16.74
N LYS A 74 -3.23 9.08 -17.88
CA LYS A 74 -3.62 7.69 -18.20
C LYS A 74 -2.92 6.71 -17.29
N THR A 75 -3.71 5.98 -16.52
CA THR A 75 -3.22 4.85 -15.74
C THR A 75 -3.19 3.58 -16.59
N LEU A 76 -2.53 2.54 -16.09
CA LEU A 76 -2.45 1.24 -16.75
C LEU A 76 -3.85 0.66 -17.02
N MET A 77 -4.76 0.76 -16.05
CA MET A 77 -6.14 0.29 -16.19
C MET A 77 -6.95 1.15 -17.17
N PHE A 78 -6.66 2.45 -17.26
CA PHE A 78 -7.27 3.32 -18.27
C PHE A 78 -6.88 2.89 -19.68
N GLN A 79 -5.64 2.53 -19.90
CA GLN A 79 -5.15 2.05 -21.21
C GLN A 79 -5.83 0.73 -21.61
N VAL A 80 -6.04 -0.18 -20.65
CA VAL A 80 -6.79 -1.42 -20.89
C VAL A 80 -8.21 -1.14 -21.33
N TYR A 81 -8.90 -0.24 -20.61
CA TYR A 81 -10.26 0.16 -20.93
C TYR A 81 -10.37 0.79 -22.31
N GLU A 82 -9.49 1.75 -22.63
CA GLU A 82 -9.47 2.43 -23.94
C GLU A 82 -9.26 1.43 -25.07
N THR A 83 -8.30 0.52 -24.93
CA THR A 83 -8.02 -0.49 -25.95
C THR A 83 -9.19 -1.48 -26.13
N ALA A 84 -9.90 -1.80 -25.06
CA ALA A 84 -11.05 -2.71 -25.10
C ALA A 84 -12.27 -2.07 -25.78
N PHE A 85 -12.65 -0.88 -25.31
CA PHE A 85 -13.95 -0.29 -25.62
C PHE A 85 -13.87 0.82 -26.67
N ASN A 86 -12.84 1.63 -26.68
CA ASN A 86 -12.69 2.69 -27.68
C ASN A 86 -12.08 2.16 -28.98
N ASP A 87 -11.03 1.35 -28.89
CA ASP A 87 -10.36 0.76 -30.05
C ASP A 87 -11.02 -0.54 -30.54
N MET A 88 -11.98 -1.09 -29.78
CA MET A 88 -12.66 -2.36 -30.06
C MET A 88 -11.70 -3.56 -30.24
N LYS A 89 -10.52 -3.51 -29.61
CA LYS A 89 -9.48 -4.54 -29.74
C LYS A 89 -9.42 -5.42 -28.48
N MET A 90 -10.48 -6.21 -28.27
CA MET A 90 -10.65 -7.02 -27.06
C MET A 90 -9.47 -7.97 -26.79
N GLY A 91 -8.89 -8.60 -27.85
CA GLY A 91 -7.75 -9.49 -27.70
C GLY A 91 -6.49 -8.78 -27.20
N ARG A 92 -6.24 -7.54 -27.67
CA ARG A 92 -5.11 -6.73 -27.19
C ARG A 92 -5.34 -6.23 -25.76
N ALA A 93 -6.57 -5.82 -25.43
CA ALA A 93 -6.93 -5.40 -24.10
C ALA A 93 -6.76 -6.54 -23.09
N SER A 94 -7.16 -7.77 -23.45
CA SER A 94 -6.97 -8.95 -22.62
C SER A 94 -5.48 -9.23 -22.36
N ALA A 95 -4.64 -9.12 -23.39
CA ALA A 95 -3.19 -9.27 -23.23
C ALA A 95 -2.60 -8.21 -22.30
N PHE A 96 -2.99 -6.95 -22.46
CA PHE A 96 -2.56 -5.87 -21.55
C PHE A 96 -3.04 -6.09 -20.11
N SER A 97 -4.25 -6.61 -19.92
CA SER A 97 -4.77 -6.93 -18.58
C SER A 97 -3.95 -8.01 -17.88
N VAL A 98 -3.58 -9.08 -18.61
CA VAL A 98 -2.75 -10.16 -18.07
C VAL A 98 -1.35 -9.64 -17.72
N LEU A 99 -0.74 -8.84 -18.58
CA LEU A 99 0.57 -8.22 -18.32
C LEU A 99 0.52 -7.27 -17.12
N ALA A 100 -0.53 -6.45 -17.04
CA ALA A 100 -0.74 -5.55 -15.90
C ALA A 100 -0.89 -6.31 -14.59
N PHE A 101 -1.65 -7.40 -14.60
CA PHE A 101 -1.86 -8.24 -13.42
C PHE A 101 -0.56 -8.92 -12.98
N ALA A 102 0.19 -9.49 -13.93
CA ALA A 102 1.49 -10.09 -13.65
C ALA A 102 2.47 -9.06 -13.05
N PHE A 103 2.50 -7.85 -13.60
CA PHE A 103 3.34 -6.75 -13.10
C PHE A 103 2.98 -6.36 -11.65
N ILE A 104 1.68 -6.23 -11.33
CA ILE A 104 1.22 -5.94 -9.97
C ILE A 104 1.62 -7.05 -9.01
N ILE A 105 1.47 -8.32 -9.40
CA ILE A 105 1.88 -9.46 -8.57
C ILE A 105 3.38 -9.42 -8.29
N VAL A 106 4.21 -9.20 -9.31
CA VAL A 106 5.67 -9.16 -9.16
C VAL A 106 6.08 -8.04 -8.19
N ILE A 107 5.55 -6.84 -8.37
CA ILE A 107 5.83 -5.71 -7.46
C ILE A 107 5.40 -6.04 -6.04
N THR A 108 4.20 -6.60 -5.86
CA THR A 108 3.66 -6.94 -4.55
C THR A 108 4.52 -7.99 -3.85
N VAL A 109 4.94 -9.03 -4.57
CA VAL A 109 5.80 -10.10 -4.01
C VAL A 109 7.17 -9.53 -3.63
N ILE A 110 7.81 -8.74 -4.50
CA ILE A 110 9.10 -8.11 -4.20
C ILE A 110 8.98 -7.23 -2.96
N MET A 111 7.93 -6.44 -2.87
CA MET A 111 7.68 -5.55 -1.75
C MET A 111 7.46 -6.31 -0.45
N LEU A 112 6.67 -7.39 -0.48
CA LEU A 112 6.46 -8.29 0.66
C LEU A 112 7.76 -8.91 1.14
N LEU A 113 8.57 -9.45 0.22
CA LEU A 113 9.85 -10.07 0.55
C LEU A 113 10.83 -9.06 1.16
N TYR A 114 10.88 -7.85 0.61
CA TYR A 114 11.75 -6.79 1.12
C TYR A 114 11.36 -6.31 2.52
N MET A 115 10.06 -6.15 2.75
CA MET A 115 9.56 -5.65 4.04
C MET A 115 9.59 -6.74 5.11
N ASN A 116 9.26 -7.99 4.77
CA ASN A 116 9.33 -9.12 5.70
C ASN A 116 10.77 -9.38 6.18
N LYS A 117 11.76 -9.15 5.31
CA LYS A 117 13.18 -9.25 5.69
C LYS A 117 13.59 -8.24 6.76
N ARG A 118 12.93 -7.06 6.79
CA ARG A 118 13.17 -6.04 7.81
C ARG A 118 12.49 -6.33 9.14
N GLU A 119 11.35 -7.05 9.12
CA GLU A 119 10.64 -7.42 10.35
C GLU A 119 11.34 -8.56 11.12
N VAL A 120 12.09 -9.42 10.42
CA VAL A 120 12.80 -10.56 11.04
C VAL A 120 14.14 -10.14 11.68
N GLU A 121 14.71 -9.01 11.29
CA GLU A 121 15.97 -8.49 11.87
C GLU A 121 15.80 -7.65 13.14
N LEU A 122 14.59 -7.49 13.63
CA LEU A 122 14.24 -6.77 14.86
C LEU A 122 13.73 -7.70 15.94
#